data_f476176f69e40a2fea5184e1da03f14b
#
_entry.id   f476176f69e40a2fea5184e1da03f14b
#
_cell.length_a   1.000
_cell.length_b   1.000
_cell.length_c   1.000
_cell.angle_alpha   90.00
_cell.angle_beta   90.00
_cell.angle_gamma   90.00
#
_symmetry.space_group_name_H-M   'P 1'
#
loop_
_entity.id
_entity.type
_entity.pdbx_description
1 polymer ?
#
loop_
_entity_poly.entity_id
_entity_poly.type
_entity_poly.pdbx_seq_one_letter_code
_entity_poly.pdbx_strand_id
1 'polypeptide(L)'
;RERILDIAATQFIDGSAYHQYQPLTKKGNSDIGSGFNDDPLWLIAGTDAYIRETGDFSILDEAVPFDNDVSLAAPLMEHLHRSFDYIVNHKGPHGLPLIGRADWNDCLNLNCFSAHPGESFQTFGPSEGPVAESVFIAAMFVKYGNAYAKLCRLTGNTSEATRAEKEVAKIYDAILKDGWDGKWFLSAYDAHGQKVGPH
;
A
#
# COMPACT_ATOMS: atom_id res chain seq x y z
N ARG A 1 -1.56 15.53 -13.02
CA ARG A 1 -0.87 14.60 -13.92
C ARG A 1 0.63 14.47 -13.59
N GLU A 2 1.39 15.54 -13.72
CA GLU A 2 2.86 15.55 -13.51
C GLU A 2 3.24 14.98 -12.13
N ARG A 3 2.56 15.39 -11.04
CA ARG A 3 2.85 14.93 -9.69
C ARG A 3 2.65 13.40 -9.52
N ILE A 4 1.68 12.81 -10.19
CA ILE A 4 1.46 11.36 -10.16
C ILE A 4 2.64 10.64 -10.81
N LEU A 5 3.11 11.12 -11.96
CA LEU A 5 4.27 10.55 -12.65
C LEU A 5 5.55 10.71 -11.85
N ASP A 6 5.77 11.88 -11.23
CA ASP A 6 6.91 12.13 -10.35
C ASP A 6 6.94 11.18 -9.15
N ILE A 7 5.79 10.94 -8.52
CA ILE A 7 5.67 10.00 -7.39
C ILE A 7 5.87 8.55 -7.87
N ALA A 8 5.25 8.17 -8.97
CA ALA A 8 5.44 6.83 -9.55
C ALA A 8 6.91 6.55 -9.88
N ALA A 9 7.65 7.58 -10.35
CA ALA A 9 9.08 7.45 -10.65
C ALA A 9 9.95 7.13 -9.43
N THR A 10 9.46 7.31 -8.22
CA THR A 10 10.17 6.95 -6.99
C THR A 10 9.79 5.55 -6.46
N GLN A 11 8.81 4.87 -7.07
CA GLN A 11 8.42 3.52 -6.66
C GLN A 11 9.54 2.51 -6.91
N PHE A 12 9.72 1.57 -5.98
CA PHE A 12 10.65 0.46 -6.17
C PHE A 12 10.09 -0.61 -7.11
N ILE A 13 10.98 -1.39 -7.71
CA ILE A 13 10.63 -2.43 -8.69
C ILE A 13 9.75 -3.54 -8.11
N ASP A 14 9.80 -3.77 -6.80
CA ASP A 14 8.96 -4.74 -6.09
C ASP A 14 7.54 -4.23 -5.78
N GLY A 15 7.26 -2.96 -6.07
CA GLY A 15 5.98 -2.32 -5.84
C GLY A 15 5.89 -1.55 -4.53
N SER A 16 6.90 -1.64 -3.65
CA SER A 16 6.99 -0.76 -2.47
C SER A 16 7.21 0.69 -2.88
N ALA A 17 7.00 1.61 -1.95
CA ALA A 17 7.17 3.02 -2.21
C ALA A 17 7.99 3.69 -1.12
N TYR A 18 8.67 4.79 -1.45
CA TYR A 18 9.21 5.68 -0.44
C TYR A 18 8.08 6.33 0.35
N HIS A 19 8.24 6.37 1.67
CA HIS A 19 7.27 7.05 2.53
C HIS A 19 7.19 8.55 2.27
N GLN A 20 8.28 9.16 1.85
CA GLN A 20 8.34 10.58 1.56
C GLN A 20 8.89 10.85 0.16
N TYR A 21 8.17 11.67 -0.59
CA TYR A 21 8.59 12.24 -1.86
C TYR A 21 9.08 13.68 -1.67
N GLN A 22 10.23 14.00 -2.25
CA GLN A 22 10.81 15.35 -2.20
C GLN A 22 10.52 16.13 -3.50
N PRO A 23 9.64 17.14 -3.47
CA PRO A 23 9.20 17.82 -4.69
C PRO A 23 10.30 18.55 -5.46
N LEU A 24 11.33 19.04 -4.78
CA LEU A 24 12.42 19.82 -5.40
C LEU A 24 13.39 18.93 -6.18
N THR A 25 13.68 17.74 -5.66
CA THR A 25 14.62 16.79 -6.28
C THR A 25 13.93 15.77 -7.15
N LYS A 26 12.59 15.63 -7.02
CA LYS A 26 11.75 14.60 -7.61
C LYS A 26 12.21 13.17 -7.25
N LYS A 27 12.73 13.00 -6.03
CA LYS A 27 13.24 11.72 -5.51
C LYS A 27 12.53 11.33 -4.22
N GLY A 28 12.58 10.04 -3.91
CA GLY A 28 12.20 9.54 -2.60
C GLY A 28 13.22 9.96 -1.52
N ASN A 29 12.79 10.01 -0.28
CA ASN A 29 13.67 10.29 0.86
C ASN A 29 14.30 8.99 1.36
N SER A 30 15.57 8.78 1.03
CA SER A 30 16.33 7.58 1.42
C SER A 30 16.58 7.47 2.93
N ASP A 31 16.55 8.58 3.67
CA ASP A 31 16.78 8.57 5.13
C ASP A 31 15.59 7.91 5.85
N ILE A 32 14.38 8.08 5.33
CA ILE A 32 13.18 7.41 5.84
C ILE A 32 13.00 6.04 5.15
N GLY A 33 13.24 5.98 3.83
CA GLY A 33 13.11 4.76 3.04
C GLY A 33 11.66 4.34 2.79
N SER A 34 11.47 3.05 2.63
CA SER A 34 10.19 2.36 2.38
C SER A 34 9.71 1.57 3.61
N GLY A 35 8.72 0.70 3.42
CA GLY A 35 8.27 -0.25 4.44
C GLY A 35 7.02 0.19 5.20
N PHE A 36 6.41 1.30 4.81
CA PHE A 36 5.07 1.70 5.25
C PHE A 36 4.09 1.13 4.22
N ASN A 37 3.36 0.10 4.60
CA ASN A 37 2.70 -0.75 3.61
C ASN A 37 1.38 -0.18 3.06
N ASP A 38 0.93 0.98 3.53
CA ASP A 38 -0.14 1.75 2.88
C ASP A 38 0.35 2.61 1.70
N ASP A 39 1.65 2.97 1.67
CA ASP A 39 2.20 3.89 0.68
C ASP A 39 1.93 3.48 -0.78
N PRO A 40 2.08 2.20 -1.19
CA PRO A 40 1.78 1.79 -2.56
C PRO A 40 0.33 2.06 -2.99
N LEU A 41 -0.62 2.02 -2.07
CA LEU A 41 -2.04 2.21 -2.38
C LEU A 41 -2.38 3.67 -2.71
N TRP A 42 -1.59 4.63 -2.22
CA TRP A 42 -1.81 6.04 -2.53
C TRP A 42 -1.55 6.38 -3.99
N LEU A 43 -0.67 5.64 -4.68
CA LEU A 43 -0.46 5.81 -6.13
C LEU A 43 -1.71 5.41 -6.91
N ILE A 44 -2.35 4.28 -6.55
CA ILE A 44 -3.62 3.85 -7.15
C ILE A 44 -4.71 4.88 -6.86
N ALA A 45 -4.80 5.35 -5.61
CA ALA A 45 -5.78 6.35 -5.19
C ALA A 45 -5.66 7.65 -6.00
N GLY A 46 -4.44 8.18 -6.13
CA GLY A 46 -4.18 9.42 -6.85
C GLY A 46 -4.46 9.29 -8.35
N THR A 47 -4.09 8.16 -8.95
CA THR A 47 -4.32 7.90 -10.37
C THR A 47 -5.82 7.72 -10.68
N ASP A 48 -6.56 6.95 -9.86
CA ASP A 48 -8.01 6.80 -10.01
C ASP A 48 -8.73 8.14 -9.88
N ALA A 49 -8.37 8.94 -8.87
CA ALA A 49 -8.95 10.27 -8.67
C ALA A 49 -8.69 11.19 -9.87
N TYR A 50 -7.47 11.20 -10.41
CA TYR A 50 -7.11 11.98 -11.59
C TYR A 50 -7.93 11.58 -12.82
N ILE A 51 -8.02 10.27 -13.10
CA ILE A 51 -8.76 9.78 -14.27
C ILE A 51 -10.26 10.06 -14.13
N ARG A 52 -10.82 9.93 -12.94
CA ARG A 52 -12.24 10.27 -12.69
C ARG A 52 -12.55 11.73 -12.95
N GLU A 53 -11.63 12.62 -12.58
CA GLU A 53 -11.83 14.07 -12.75
C GLU A 53 -11.61 14.53 -14.18
N THR A 54 -10.61 13.95 -14.86
CA THR A 54 -10.16 14.46 -16.17
C THR A 54 -10.61 13.63 -17.37
N GLY A 55 -10.90 12.34 -17.18
CA GLY A 55 -11.11 11.39 -18.27
C GLY A 55 -9.83 11.02 -19.03
N ASP A 56 -8.65 11.45 -18.56
CA ASP A 56 -7.37 11.23 -19.24
C ASP A 56 -6.79 9.86 -18.90
N PHE A 57 -7.17 8.85 -19.68
CA PHE A 57 -6.61 7.51 -19.59
C PHE A 57 -5.20 7.39 -20.17
N SER A 58 -4.76 8.36 -20.98
CA SER A 58 -3.42 8.32 -21.59
C SER A 58 -2.29 8.35 -20.58
N ILE A 59 -2.57 8.81 -19.36
CA ILE A 59 -1.60 8.77 -18.26
C ILE A 59 -1.12 7.35 -17.95
N LEU A 60 -1.96 6.33 -18.18
CA LEU A 60 -1.63 4.93 -17.87
C LEU A 60 -0.54 4.36 -18.79
N ASP A 61 -0.38 4.94 -19.99
CA ASP A 61 0.61 4.52 -20.98
C ASP A 61 1.93 5.28 -20.87
N GLU A 62 2.02 6.29 -19.99
CA GLU A 62 3.24 7.05 -19.77
C GLU A 62 4.35 6.15 -19.23
N ALA A 63 5.51 6.19 -19.92
CA ALA A 63 6.69 5.47 -19.48
C ALA A 63 7.32 6.16 -18.27
N VAL A 64 7.33 5.50 -17.13
CA VAL A 64 7.82 6.01 -15.86
C VAL A 64 8.92 5.09 -15.34
N PRO A 65 10.09 5.61 -14.90
CA PRO A 65 11.15 4.79 -14.33
C PRO A 65 10.74 4.24 -12.95
N PHE A 66 11.29 3.10 -12.53
CA PHE A 66 11.31 2.66 -11.13
C PHE A 66 12.55 3.22 -10.45
N ASP A 67 12.43 3.67 -9.21
CA ASP A 67 13.50 4.27 -8.38
C ASP A 67 14.34 5.33 -9.13
N ASN A 68 13.69 6.12 -9.98
CA ASN A 68 14.31 7.10 -10.87
C ASN A 68 15.36 6.53 -11.85
N ASP A 69 15.43 5.21 -12.05
CA ASP A 69 16.28 4.56 -13.03
C ASP A 69 15.56 4.43 -14.38
N VAL A 70 15.96 5.24 -15.34
CA VAL A 70 15.35 5.28 -16.69
C VAL A 70 15.49 3.96 -17.46
N SER A 71 16.45 3.12 -17.10
CA SER A 71 16.61 1.79 -17.72
C SER A 71 15.51 0.81 -17.31
N LEU A 72 14.80 1.11 -16.22
CA LEU A 72 13.71 0.31 -15.66
C LEU A 72 12.34 0.92 -15.95
N ALA A 73 12.22 1.81 -16.95
CA ALA A 73 10.95 2.47 -17.25
C ALA A 73 9.89 1.48 -17.75
N ALA A 74 8.67 1.65 -17.23
CA ALA A 74 7.48 0.89 -17.63
C ALA A 74 6.25 1.82 -17.67
N PRO A 75 5.14 1.41 -18.32
CA PRO A 75 3.90 2.18 -18.28
C PRO A 75 3.42 2.40 -16.84
N LEU A 76 2.78 3.55 -16.56
CA LEU A 76 2.21 3.82 -15.23
C LEU A 76 1.26 2.69 -14.79
N MET A 77 0.55 2.06 -15.72
CA MET A 77 -0.32 0.91 -15.39
C MET A 77 0.45 -0.25 -14.76
N GLU A 78 1.71 -0.49 -15.14
CA GLU A 78 2.58 -1.49 -14.51
C GLU A 78 2.94 -1.09 -13.07
N HIS A 79 3.15 0.20 -12.80
CA HIS A 79 3.35 0.71 -11.44
C HIS A 79 2.13 0.45 -10.55
N LEU A 80 0.91 0.66 -11.07
CA LEU A 80 -0.32 0.35 -10.33
C LEU A 80 -0.45 -1.16 -10.08
N HIS A 81 -0.10 -1.99 -11.07
CA HIS A 81 -0.09 -3.44 -10.94
C HIS A 81 0.84 -3.88 -9.80
N ARG A 82 2.06 -3.36 -9.77
CA ARG A 82 3.03 -3.66 -8.71
C ARG A 82 2.60 -3.16 -7.34
N SER A 83 1.99 -1.98 -7.26
CA SER A 83 1.39 -1.48 -6.02
C SER A 83 0.33 -2.43 -5.47
N PHE A 84 -0.54 -2.92 -6.35
CA PHE A 84 -1.58 -3.89 -6.00
C PHE A 84 -0.97 -5.22 -5.53
N ASP A 85 -0.04 -5.76 -6.30
CA ASP A 85 0.61 -7.05 -6.02
C ASP A 85 1.50 -7.00 -4.78
N TYR A 86 2.10 -5.86 -4.47
CA TYR A 86 2.83 -5.69 -3.23
C TYR A 86 1.96 -6.04 -2.02
N ILE A 87 0.75 -5.51 -1.94
CA ILE A 87 -0.17 -5.81 -0.83
C ILE A 87 -0.62 -7.27 -0.86
N VAL A 88 -0.93 -7.81 -2.05
CA VAL A 88 -1.34 -9.23 -2.19
C VAL A 88 -0.26 -10.19 -1.69
N ASN A 89 1.01 -9.85 -1.88
CA ASN A 89 2.16 -10.67 -1.51
C ASN A 89 2.65 -10.43 -0.06
N HIS A 90 2.17 -9.38 0.61
CA HIS A 90 2.55 -9.02 1.98
C HIS A 90 1.34 -9.13 2.92
N LYS A 91 0.92 -10.37 3.18
CA LYS A 91 -0.19 -10.69 4.10
C LYS A 91 0.32 -11.48 5.30
N GLY A 92 -0.28 -11.20 6.45
CA GLY A 92 0.01 -11.88 7.69
C GLY A 92 -0.90 -13.09 7.96
N PRO A 93 -0.88 -13.60 9.21
CA PRO A 93 -1.56 -14.86 9.58
C PRO A 93 -3.09 -14.85 9.40
N HIS A 94 -3.75 -13.70 9.51
CA HIS A 94 -5.20 -13.57 9.33
C HIS A 94 -5.59 -13.29 7.88
N GLY A 95 -4.62 -13.17 6.96
CA GLY A 95 -4.85 -12.80 5.57
C GLY A 95 -5.08 -11.30 5.37
N LEU A 96 -4.88 -10.50 6.40
CA LEU A 96 -4.85 -9.05 6.33
C LEU A 96 -3.46 -8.58 5.86
N PRO A 97 -3.33 -7.38 5.25
CA PRO A 97 -2.02 -6.84 4.90
C PRO A 97 -1.12 -6.64 6.11
N LEU A 98 0.15 -7.00 5.96
CA LEU A 98 1.19 -6.65 6.94
C LEU A 98 1.29 -5.12 7.05
N ILE A 99 1.47 -4.62 8.28
CA ILE A 99 1.54 -3.18 8.51
C ILE A 99 2.88 -2.59 8.05
N GLY A 100 3.96 -3.40 8.03
CA GLY A 100 5.30 -2.87 7.87
C GLY A 100 5.69 -2.02 9.09
N ARG A 101 6.27 -0.86 8.84
CA ARG A 101 6.77 0.05 9.91
C ARG A 101 5.64 0.77 10.63
N ALA A 102 4.61 1.17 9.91
CA ALA A 102 3.42 1.85 10.42
C ALA A 102 2.35 1.95 9.32
N ASP A 103 1.17 2.45 9.68
CA ASP A 103 0.14 2.87 8.75
C ASP A 103 -0.32 4.31 9.05
N TRP A 104 -1.16 4.86 8.18
CA TRP A 104 -1.69 6.23 8.30
C TRP A 104 -2.63 6.41 9.50
N ASN A 105 -3.03 5.32 10.16
CA ASN A 105 -3.81 5.35 11.40
C ASN A 105 -2.94 5.40 12.66
N ASP A 106 -1.67 5.72 12.51
CA ASP A 106 -0.67 5.86 13.56
C ASP A 106 -0.47 4.60 14.44
N CYS A 107 -0.73 3.42 13.87
CA CYS A 107 -0.36 2.16 14.51
C CYS A 107 1.14 1.96 14.37
N LEU A 108 1.88 2.50 15.34
CA LEU A 108 3.34 2.54 15.34
C LEU A 108 3.91 1.41 16.20
N ASN A 109 5.13 0.97 15.85
CA ASN A 109 5.91 0.00 16.64
C ASN A 109 5.26 -1.37 16.85
N LEU A 110 4.34 -1.79 16.00
CA LEU A 110 3.66 -3.08 16.20
C LEU A 110 4.57 -4.29 15.96
N ASN A 111 5.75 -4.10 15.36
CA ASN A 111 6.79 -5.11 15.19
C ASN A 111 7.90 -5.01 16.23
N CYS A 112 7.97 -3.93 16.98
CA CYS A 112 9.05 -3.64 17.92
C CYS A 112 8.48 -3.26 19.28
N PHE A 113 8.88 -4.00 20.31
CA PHE A 113 8.47 -3.75 21.69
C PHE A 113 9.71 -3.36 22.49
N SER A 114 9.87 -2.08 22.78
CA SER A 114 10.91 -1.57 23.67
C SER A 114 10.40 -1.45 25.10
N ALA A 115 11.25 -1.82 26.06
CA ALA A 115 11.00 -1.55 27.48
C ALA A 115 11.34 -0.09 27.86
N HIS A 116 11.95 0.67 26.95
CA HIS A 116 12.42 2.03 27.22
C HIS A 116 11.48 3.06 26.60
N PRO A 117 10.81 3.90 27.40
CA PRO A 117 10.02 5.01 26.88
C PRO A 117 10.89 5.95 26.02
N GLY A 118 10.38 6.37 24.88
CA GLY A 118 11.07 7.28 23.99
C GLY A 118 11.91 6.64 22.88
N GLU A 119 12.07 5.31 22.88
CA GLU A 119 12.60 4.63 21.70
C GLU A 119 11.57 4.63 20.56
N SER A 120 12.02 5.04 19.39
CA SER A 120 11.19 5.16 18.19
C SER A 120 11.26 3.90 17.34
N PHE A 121 10.15 3.52 16.72
CA PHE A 121 10.12 2.46 15.70
C PHE A 121 11.06 2.74 14.51
N GLN A 122 11.47 3.99 14.30
CA GLN A 122 12.42 4.38 13.25
C GLN A 122 13.86 4.10 13.62
N THR A 123 14.18 4.09 14.92
CA THR A 123 15.54 3.94 15.43
C THR A 123 15.77 2.63 16.21
N PHE A 124 14.70 1.94 16.54
CA PHE A 124 14.71 0.69 17.27
C PHE A 124 14.01 -0.41 16.46
N GLY A 125 14.73 -1.45 16.13
CA GLY A 125 14.24 -2.56 15.30
C GLY A 125 13.72 -3.74 16.09
N PRO A 126 13.03 -4.71 15.43
CA PRO A 126 12.68 -4.74 14.02
C PRO A 126 11.56 -3.77 13.68
N SER A 127 11.68 -3.10 12.53
CA SER A 127 10.66 -2.16 12.04
C SER A 127 9.58 -2.84 11.20
N GLU A 128 9.84 -4.05 10.72
CA GLU A 128 8.94 -4.86 9.91
C GLU A 128 8.94 -6.31 10.41
N GLY A 129 7.87 -7.05 10.12
CA GLY A 129 7.75 -8.45 10.52
C GLY A 129 6.63 -9.17 9.79
N PRO A 130 6.55 -10.50 9.93
CA PRO A 130 5.62 -11.36 9.19
C PRO A 130 4.26 -11.53 9.89
N VAL A 131 3.99 -10.85 11.00
CA VAL A 131 2.81 -11.10 11.85
C VAL A 131 1.94 -9.87 12.05
N ALA A 132 2.54 -8.68 12.29
CA ALA A 132 1.77 -7.47 12.54
C ALA A 132 0.98 -7.03 11.31
N GLU A 133 -0.35 -6.92 11.43
CA GLU A 133 -1.29 -6.67 10.34
C GLU A 133 -2.09 -5.40 10.59
N SER A 134 -2.45 -4.68 9.52
CA SER A 134 -3.26 -3.46 9.58
C SER A 134 -4.64 -3.69 8.99
N VAL A 135 -5.68 -3.44 9.78
CA VAL A 135 -7.07 -3.40 9.31
C VAL A 135 -7.34 -2.14 8.48
N PHE A 136 -6.63 -1.04 8.77
CA PHE A 136 -6.71 0.17 7.97
C PHE A 136 -6.18 -0.05 6.54
N ILE A 137 -5.00 -0.66 6.38
CA ILE A 137 -4.44 -0.98 5.05
C ILE A 137 -5.37 -1.96 4.32
N ALA A 138 -5.97 -2.92 5.03
CA ALA A 138 -6.95 -3.82 4.45
C ALA A 138 -8.18 -3.08 3.89
N ALA A 139 -8.73 -2.11 4.63
CA ALA A 139 -9.84 -1.29 4.17
C ALA A 139 -9.45 -0.40 2.97
N MET A 140 -8.25 0.18 2.99
CA MET A 140 -7.69 0.90 1.84
C MET A 140 -7.56 -0.01 0.61
N PHE A 141 -7.05 -1.23 0.81
CA PHE A 141 -6.91 -2.19 -0.29
C PHE A 141 -8.27 -2.57 -0.90
N VAL A 142 -9.29 -2.79 -0.09
CA VAL A 142 -10.65 -3.05 -0.60
C VAL A 142 -11.12 -1.87 -1.47
N LYS A 143 -10.94 -0.64 -1.01
CA LYS A 143 -11.35 0.56 -1.74
C LYS A 143 -10.57 0.74 -3.05
N TYR A 144 -9.25 0.77 -2.96
CA TYR A 144 -8.39 1.13 -4.09
C TYR A 144 -8.05 -0.08 -4.97
N GLY A 145 -8.14 -1.31 -4.46
CA GLY A 145 -8.09 -2.52 -5.26
C GLY A 145 -9.30 -2.65 -6.20
N ASN A 146 -10.50 -2.26 -5.73
CA ASN A 146 -11.67 -2.14 -6.60
C ASN A 146 -11.49 -1.05 -7.67
N ALA A 147 -10.85 0.07 -7.34
CA ALA A 147 -10.52 1.12 -8.32
C ALA A 147 -9.54 0.58 -9.38
N TYR A 148 -8.49 -0.14 -8.96
CA TYR A 148 -7.54 -0.81 -9.85
C TYR A 148 -8.25 -1.82 -10.78
N ALA A 149 -9.08 -2.70 -10.22
CA ALA A 149 -9.84 -3.66 -11.01
C ALA A 149 -10.72 -2.98 -12.07
N LYS A 150 -11.36 -1.86 -11.70
CA LYS A 150 -12.14 -1.04 -12.63
C LYS A 150 -11.27 -0.45 -13.74
N LEU A 151 -10.10 0.08 -13.43
CA LEU A 151 -9.16 0.59 -14.43
C LEU A 151 -8.74 -0.52 -15.40
N CYS A 152 -8.42 -1.72 -14.90
CA CYS A 152 -8.11 -2.89 -15.73
C CYS A 152 -9.26 -3.23 -16.71
N ARG A 153 -10.52 -3.18 -16.25
CA ARG A 153 -11.69 -3.39 -17.14
C ARG A 153 -11.80 -2.32 -18.21
N LEU A 154 -11.67 -1.07 -17.83
CA LEU A 154 -11.81 0.08 -18.74
C LEU A 154 -10.70 0.10 -19.81
N THR A 155 -9.53 -0.44 -19.50
CA THR A 155 -8.40 -0.62 -20.43
C THR A 155 -8.40 -1.96 -21.18
N GLY A 156 -9.44 -2.78 -21.00
CA GLY A 156 -9.61 -4.04 -21.73
C GLY A 156 -8.90 -5.26 -21.09
N ASN A 157 -8.18 -5.10 -19.99
CA ASN A 157 -7.52 -6.22 -19.28
C ASN A 157 -8.51 -6.92 -18.32
N THR A 158 -9.48 -7.64 -18.90
CA THR A 158 -10.56 -8.30 -18.15
C THR A 158 -10.04 -9.44 -17.25
N SER A 159 -8.99 -10.15 -17.65
CA SER A 159 -8.39 -11.23 -16.86
C SER A 159 -7.79 -10.71 -15.58
N GLU A 160 -7.03 -9.63 -15.66
CA GLU A 160 -6.44 -8.95 -14.51
C GLU A 160 -7.51 -8.33 -13.60
N ALA A 161 -8.53 -7.69 -14.19
CA ALA A 161 -9.65 -7.17 -13.41
C ALA A 161 -10.32 -8.26 -12.56
N THR A 162 -10.56 -9.45 -13.17
CA THR A 162 -11.17 -10.58 -12.46
C THR A 162 -10.24 -11.13 -11.37
N ARG A 163 -8.93 -11.17 -11.60
CA ARG A 163 -7.94 -11.54 -10.57
C ARG A 163 -7.97 -10.55 -9.40
N ALA A 164 -7.92 -9.27 -9.70
CA ALA A 164 -7.93 -8.21 -8.70
C ALA A 164 -9.20 -8.24 -7.84
N GLU A 165 -10.37 -8.41 -8.46
CA GLU A 165 -11.65 -8.56 -7.74
C GLU A 165 -11.64 -9.74 -6.76
N LYS A 166 -11.03 -10.87 -7.14
CA LYS A 166 -10.90 -12.03 -6.25
C LYS A 166 -9.97 -11.76 -5.06
N GLU A 167 -8.84 -11.08 -5.27
CA GLU A 167 -7.94 -10.73 -4.17
C GLU A 167 -8.58 -9.71 -3.23
N VAL A 168 -9.31 -8.73 -3.76
CA VAL A 168 -10.10 -7.78 -2.96
C VAL A 168 -11.14 -8.51 -2.11
N ALA A 169 -11.87 -9.46 -2.69
CA ALA A 169 -12.87 -10.24 -1.96
C ALA A 169 -12.25 -11.04 -0.80
N LYS A 170 -11.08 -11.65 -1.00
CA LYS A 170 -10.37 -12.37 0.07
C LYS A 170 -10.02 -11.47 1.26
N ILE A 171 -9.50 -10.27 0.99
CA ILE A 171 -9.16 -9.32 2.06
C ILE A 171 -10.42 -8.77 2.72
N TYR A 172 -11.48 -8.50 1.96
CA TYR A 172 -12.77 -8.12 2.51
C TYR A 172 -13.33 -9.17 3.49
N ASP A 173 -13.28 -10.45 3.11
CA ASP A 173 -13.71 -11.56 3.97
C ASP A 173 -12.83 -11.65 5.23
N ALA A 174 -11.52 -11.45 5.10
CA ALA A 174 -10.60 -11.40 6.24
C ALA A 174 -10.93 -10.24 7.21
N ILE A 175 -11.27 -9.05 6.70
CA ILE A 175 -11.72 -7.93 7.53
C ILE A 175 -12.97 -8.30 8.33
N LEU A 176 -13.97 -8.90 7.68
CA LEU A 176 -15.22 -9.26 8.36
C LEU A 176 -15.00 -10.36 9.41
N LYS A 177 -14.09 -11.31 9.15
CA LYS A 177 -13.80 -12.41 10.03
C LYS A 177 -12.91 -12.03 11.21
N ASP A 178 -11.81 -11.34 10.92
CA ASP A 178 -10.72 -11.11 11.87
C ASP A 178 -10.49 -9.62 12.19
N GLY A 179 -11.00 -8.69 11.39
CA GLY A 179 -10.89 -7.24 11.61
C GLY A 179 -12.07 -6.60 12.33
N TRP A 180 -13.15 -7.36 12.59
CA TRP A 180 -14.36 -6.89 13.27
C TRP A 180 -14.54 -7.63 14.60
N ASP A 181 -14.72 -6.90 15.71
CA ASP A 181 -14.84 -7.49 17.05
C ASP A 181 -16.29 -7.75 17.48
N GLY A 182 -17.25 -7.46 16.60
CA GLY A 182 -18.70 -7.52 16.89
C GLY A 182 -19.34 -6.16 17.15
N LYS A 183 -18.55 -5.12 17.38
CA LYS A 183 -19.00 -3.75 17.65
C LYS A 183 -18.19 -2.70 16.89
N TRP A 184 -16.86 -2.90 16.80
CA TRP A 184 -15.93 -1.96 16.20
C TRP A 184 -14.95 -2.69 15.27
N PHE A 185 -14.38 -1.97 14.30
CA PHE A 185 -13.20 -2.46 13.59
C PHE A 185 -11.99 -2.32 14.49
N LEU A 186 -11.15 -3.37 14.50
CA LEU A 186 -9.82 -3.30 15.08
C LEU A 186 -8.97 -2.30 14.28
N SER A 187 -7.92 -1.75 14.90
CA SER A 187 -6.90 -0.99 14.19
C SER A 187 -5.90 -1.93 13.53
N ALA A 188 -5.43 -2.93 14.29
CA ALA A 188 -4.33 -3.81 13.85
C ALA A 188 -4.24 -5.09 14.69
N TYR A 189 -3.30 -5.95 14.29
CA TYR A 189 -2.68 -6.99 15.13
C TYR A 189 -1.19 -6.66 15.30
N ASP A 190 -0.65 -6.88 16.49
CA ASP A 190 0.77 -6.67 16.76
C ASP A 190 1.63 -7.90 16.37
N ALA A 191 2.94 -7.82 16.58
CA ALA A 191 3.88 -8.90 16.25
C ALA A 191 3.69 -10.18 17.09
N HIS A 192 2.90 -10.13 18.17
CA HIS A 192 2.50 -11.28 18.96
C HIS A 192 1.12 -11.82 18.59
N GLY A 193 0.47 -11.23 17.57
CA GLY A 193 -0.88 -11.57 17.16
C GLY A 193 -1.96 -11.08 18.12
N GLN A 194 -1.65 -10.09 18.96
CA GLN A 194 -2.61 -9.48 19.87
C GLN A 194 -3.41 -8.40 19.15
N LYS A 195 -4.71 -8.32 19.46
CA LYS A 195 -5.60 -7.32 18.89
C LYS A 195 -5.27 -5.92 19.40
N VAL A 196 -5.20 -4.96 18.49
CA VAL A 196 -5.03 -3.53 18.77
C VAL A 196 -6.28 -2.80 18.32
N GLY A 197 -6.90 -2.04 19.21
CA GLY A 197 -8.10 -1.27 18.89
C GLY A 197 -8.94 -0.95 20.13
N PRO A 198 -10.11 -0.32 19.91
CA PRO A 198 -11.03 0.00 21.03
C PRO A 198 -11.51 -1.28 21.71
N HIS A 199 -11.60 -1.21 23.02
CA HIS A 199 -12.12 -2.26 23.90
C HIS A 199 -13.56 -1.94 24.35
#